data_54cc2e98083e28b047876b8bab81cfdd
#
_entry.id   54cc2e98083e28b047876b8bab81cfdd
#
_cell.length_a   1.000
_cell.length_b   1.000
_cell.length_c   1.000
_cell.angle_alpha   90.00
_cell.angle_beta   90.00
_cell.angle_gamma   90.00
#
_symmetry.space_group_name_H-M   'P 1'
#
loop_
_entity.id
_entity.type
_entity.pdbx_description
1 polymer ?
#
loop_
_entity_poly.entity_id
_entity_poly.type
_entity_poly.pdbx_seq_one_letter_code
_entity_poly.pdbx_strand_id
1 'polypeptide(L)'
;MLPFTQSFPQGPRPTGRRGCKRAADALRVAQEVHRAFETLAKQEPASADEPLHALFDASELNERVASLVNLLGDNQQALLKAYRKLKLQGPLRKVAQAPHPRVLEELLQDFPNFAEVTHWVQDQLHLCRRARPQSIKLPAILLNGPPGVGKTAYSQQLAKRLGARFESIDLSAANSSFNLLGLDSGYSSSHPGRIWQSLQQDTLSVTWVLDEIDKIATEGSQSGAQYLLGLLEPVSAVKFADNWAALQIDASWIFYVATSNHKEHIDAPLLSRLTVFDISSPHASDLRRIVRSIYQGYRSDEPWGASFQQTLDEEVVDVLEGCSPRDIRRLLRAGFARAASEARNRINAQDIPAAIQNRPFSTRIGFV
;
A
#
# COMPACT_ATOMS: atom_id res chain seq x y z
N MET A 1 -2.45 50.98 -16.68
CA MET A 1 -2.85 51.91 -15.60
C MET A 1 -4.36 51.92 -15.50
N LEU A 2 -4.91 51.25 -14.51
CA LEU A 2 -6.26 51.47 -13.94
C LEU A 2 -6.29 50.73 -12.60
N PRO A 3 -6.62 51.38 -11.48
CA PRO A 3 -6.61 50.76 -10.15
C PRO A 3 -7.98 50.12 -9.88
N PHE A 4 -8.00 48.86 -9.54
CA PHE A 4 -9.18 48.19 -8.99
C PHE A 4 -9.13 48.26 -7.47
N THR A 5 -9.84 49.25 -6.89
CA THR A 5 -10.20 49.28 -5.48
C THR A 5 -11.55 48.57 -5.33
N GLN A 6 -11.54 47.31 -4.93
CA GLN A 6 -12.76 46.67 -4.41
C GLN A 6 -12.76 46.72 -2.89
N SER A 7 -13.73 47.45 -2.35
CA SER A 7 -14.05 47.56 -0.93
C SER A 7 -14.72 46.25 -0.46
N PHE A 8 -14.11 45.56 0.52
CA PHE A 8 -14.69 44.42 1.21
C PHE A 8 -15.80 44.88 2.18
N PRO A 9 -16.93 44.14 2.28
CA PRO A 9 -17.96 44.42 3.29
C PRO A 9 -17.41 44.14 4.69
N GLN A 10 -17.56 45.11 5.58
CA GLN A 10 -17.20 44.95 6.99
C GLN A 10 -18.22 44.05 7.70
N GLY A 11 -17.82 42.83 8.04
CA GLY A 11 -18.56 41.97 8.93
C GLY A 11 -18.50 42.43 10.40
N PRO A 12 -19.40 41.95 11.30
CA PRO A 12 -19.50 42.43 12.67
C PRO A 12 -18.19 42.25 13.45
N ARG A 13 -17.74 43.30 14.16
CA ARG A 13 -16.52 43.31 14.99
C ARG A 13 -16.67 42.34 16.17
N PRO A 14 -15.74 41.42 16.44
CA PRO A 14 -15.77 40.58 17.61
C PRO A 14 -15.47 41.42 18.89
N THR A 15 -16.45 41.47 19.78
CA THR A 15 -16.30 42.12 21.11
C THR A 15 -15.79 41.05 22.10
N GLY A 16 -14.50 41.14 22.46
CA GLY A 16 -13.90 40.36 23.52
C GLY A 16 -12.38 40.12 23.34
N ARG A 17 -11.58 40.37 24.41
CA ARG A 17 -10.10 40.22 24.41
C ARG A 17 -9.59 38.83 23.94
N ARG A 18 -10.42 37.75 24.02
CA ARG A 18 -10.08 36.40 23.51
C ARG A 18 -10.24 36.28 21.99
N GLY A 19 -11.21 36.97 21.39
CA GLY A 19 -11.43 36.95 19.94
C GLY A 19 -10.31 37.68 19.17
N CYS A 20 -9.79 38.81 19.72
CA CYS A 20 -8.76 39.58 19.11
C CYS A 20 -7.39 38.88 19.11
N LYS A 21 -7.05 38.11 20.17
CA LYS A 21 -5.83 37.29 20.21
C LYS A 21 -5.86 36.14 19.17
N ARG A 22 -7.00 35.47 19.02
CA ARG A 22 -7.17 34.38 18.04
C ARG A 22 -7.09 34.89 16.59
N ALA A 23 -7.65 36.03 16.29
CA ALA A 23 -7.55 36.65 14.96
C ALA A 23 -6.10 37.09 14.62
N ALA A 24 -5.37 37.63 15.59
CA ALA A 24 -3.96 37.98 15.43
C ALA A 24 -3.06 36.76 15.25
N ASP A 25 -3.31 35.68 15.98
CA ASP A 25 -2.60 34.42 15.82
C ASP A 25 -2.88 33.76 14.47
N ALA A 26 -4.11 33.82 13.97
CA ALA A 26 -4.48 33.33 12.64
C ALA A 26 -3.81 34.13 11.52
N LEU A 27 -3.72 35.44 11.67
CA LEU A 27 -3.05 36.33 10.70
C LEU A 27 -1.52 36.12 10.70
N ARG A 28 -0.93 35.87 11.87
CA ARG A 28 0.51 35.57 12.00
C ARG A 28 0.85 34.23 11.34
N VAL A 29 0.04 33.21 11.57
CA VAL A 29 0.21 31.90 10.93
C VAL A 29 0.02 32.00 9.41
N ALA A 30 -0.92 32.79 8.91
CA ALA A 30 -1.09 33.01 7.47
C ALA A 30 0.13 33.71 6.84
N GLN A 31 0.75 34.65 7.55
CA GLN A 31 1.97 35.35 7.10
C GLN A 31 3.21 34.42 7.15
N GLU A 32 3.35 33.60 8.17
CA GLU A 32 4.42 32.59 8.27
C GLU A 32 4.32 31.56 7.17
N VAL A 33 3.10 31.11 6.85
CA VAL A 33 2.83 30.20 5.73
C VAL A 33 3.15 30.85 4.39
N HIS A 34 2.81 32.11 4.21
CA HIS A 34 3.12 32.83 2.95
C HIS A 34 4.65 33.00 2.75
N ARG A 35 5.41 33.33 3.81
CA ARG A 35 6.87 33.37 3.75
C ARG A 35 7.52 32.02 3.49
N ALA A 36 6.99 30.95 4.10
CA ALA A 36 7.46 29.59 3.82
C ALA A 36 7.25 29.22 2.36
N PHE A 37 6.13 29.64 1.75
CA PHE A 37 5.85 29.41 0.33
C PHE A 37 6.82 30.16 -0.60
N GLU A 38 7.17 31.42 -0.28
CA GLU A 38 8.16 32.16 -1.06
C GLU A 38 9.57 31.57 -0.93
N THR A 39 9.88 30.96 0.22
CA THR A 39 11.18 30.31 0.45
C THR A 39 11.24 28.94 -0.28
N LEU A 40 10.14 28.18 -0.30
CA LEU A 40 10.06 26.89 -1.02
C LEU A 40 10.00 27.07 -2.54
N ALA A 41 9.38 28.13 -3.04
CA ALA A 41 9.39 28.48 -4.46
C ALA A 41 10.79 28.86 -4.98
N LYS A 42 11.73 29.17 -4.09
CA LYS A 42 13.14 29.46 -4.40
C LYS A 42 14.09 28.28 -4.20
N GLN A 43 13.61 27.16 -3.65
CA GLN A 43 14.39 25.93 -3.58
C GLN A 43 14.34 25.24 -4.94
N GLU A 44 15.48 25.18 -5.62
CA GLU A 44 15.65 24.36 -6.81
C GLU A 44 15.28 22.89 -6.50
N PRO A 45 14.62 22.18 -7.42
CA PRO A 45 14.26 20.79 -7.20
C PRO A 45 15.53 19.98 -6.95
N ALA A 46 15.61 19.32 -5.80
CA ALA A 46 16.68 18.41 -5.47
C ALA A 46 16.74 17.30 -6.55
N SER A 47 17.90 17.13 -7.16
CA SER A 47 18.30 16.11 -8.18
C SER A 47 17.33 15.90 -9.34
N ALA A 48 17.81 16.16 -10.54
CA ALA A 48 17.08 16.22 -11.83
C ALA A 48 16.47 14.90 -12.36
N ASP A 49 16.42 13.80 -11.60
CA ASP A 49 16.16 12.46 -12.14
C ASP A 49 14.85 11.77 -11.68
N GLU A 50 14.16 12.25 -10.65
CA GLU A 50 12.92 11.60 -10.21
C GLU A 50 11.68 12.34 -10.73
N PRO A 51 10.79 11.66 -11.49
CA PRO A 51 9.57 12.28 -11.99
C PRO A 51 8.65 12.70 -10.83
N LEU A 52 8.16 13.95 -10.92
CA LEU A 52 7.22 14.51 -9.96
C LEU A 52 5.82 14.51 -10.56
N HIS A 53 4.81 14.23 -9.71
CA HIS A 53 3.42 14.26 -10.10
C HIS A 53 2.59 15.02 -9.05
N ALA A 54 1.54 15.73 -9.50
CA ALA A 54 0.66 16.46 -8.60
C ALA A 54 -0.32 15.50 -7.92
N LEU A 55 -0.27 15.46 -6.58
CA LEU A 55 -1.20 14.67 -5.77
C LEU A 55 -2.60 15.31 -5.70
N PHE A 56 -2.69 16.63 -5.66
CA PHE A 56 -3.93 17.39 -5.50
C PHE A 56 -3.85 18.76 -6.18
N ASP A 57 -5.02 19.40 -6.39
CA ASP A 57 -5.09 20.77 -6.85
C ASP A 57 -4.90 21.76 -5.68
N ALA A 58 -3.89 22.63 -5.79
CA ALA A 58 -3.57 23.62 -4.76
C ALA A 58 -4.68 24.67 -4.57
N SER A 59 -5.46 24.99 -5.61
CA SER A 59 -6.59 25.92 -5.51
C SER A 59 -7.73 25.30 -4.70
N GLU A 60 -8.09 24.04 -4.97
CA GLU A 60 -9.09 23.32 -4.17
C GLU A 60 -8.69 23.25 -2.69
N LEU A 61 -7.42 22.92 -2.41
CA LEU A 61 -6.94 22.90 -1.02
C LEU A 61 -7.09 24.28 -0.34
N ASN A 62 -6.77 25.39 -1.04
CA ASN A 62 -6.93 26.72 -0.49
C ASN A 62 -8.39 27.08 -0.19
N GLU A 63 -9.32 26.72 -1.07
CA GLU A 63 -10.77 26.89 -0.85
C GLU A 63 -11.26 26.10 0.37
N ARG A 64 -10.84 24.84 0.49
CA ARG A 64 -11.13 24.00 1.65
C ARG A 64 -10.61 24.57 2.96
N VAL A 65 -9.37 25.06 2.96
CA VAL A 65 -8.79 25.74 4.14
C VAL A 65 -9.60 26.97 4.51
N ALA A 66 -9.99 27.80 3.52
CA ALA A 66 -10.79 29.00 3.77
C ALA A 66 -12.17 28.69 4.36
N SER A 67 -12.83 27.62 3.91
CA SER A 67 -14.15 27.19 4.42
C SER A 67 -14.10 26.70 5.86
N LEU A 68 -12.97 26.13 6.32
CA LEU A 68 -12.82 25.56 7.67
C LEU A 68 -12.39 26.59 8.72
N VAL A 69 -11.82 27.74 8.36
CA VAL A 69 -11.28 28.73 9.30
C VAL A 69 -12.34 29.25 10.27
N ASN A 70 -13.61 29.25 9.88
CA ASN A 70 -14.73 29.74 10.69
C ASN A 70 -15.43 28.65 11.53
N LEU A 71 -15.01 27.39 11.41
CA LEU A 71 -15.60 26.25 12.09
C LEU A 71 -14.75 25.88 13.33
N LEU A 72 -15.38 25.68 14.49
CA LEU A 72 -14.70 25.62 15.81
C LEU A 72 -14.66 24.22 16.46
N GLY A 73 -15.10 23.16 15.77
CA GLY A 73 -15.11 21.80 16.31
C GLY A 73 -13.72 21.11 16.32
N ASP A 74 -13.48 20.20 17.26
CA ASP A 74 -12.19 19.51 17.41
C ASP A 74 -11.81 18.70 16.16
N ASN A 75 -12.77 18.03 15.53
CA ASN A 75 -12.56 17.28 14.29
C ASN A 75 -12.13 18.20 13.12
N GLN A 76 -12.70 19.39 13.06
CA GLN A 76 -12.34 20.40 12.05
C GLN A 76 -10.95 20.98 12.30
N GLN A 77 -10.52 21.07 13.56
CA GLN A 77 -9.14 21.46 13.88
C GLN A 77 -8.13 20.40 13.43
N ALA A 78 -8.44 19.12 13.60
CA ALA A 78 -7.61 18.02 13.11
C ALA A 78 -7.49 18.05 11.57
N LEU A 79 -8.60 18.25 10.87
CA LEU A 79 -8.64 18.38 9.41
C LEU A 79 -7.87 19.61 8.94
N LEU A 80 -8.06 20.75 9.57
CA LEU A 80 -7.31 21.97 9.25
C LEU A 80 -5.79 21.80 9.45
N LYS A 81 -5.38 21.07 10.50
CA LYS A 81 -3.97 20.72 10.73
C LYS A 81 -3.43 19.84 9.59
N ALA A 82 -4.20 18.87 9.11
CA ALA A 82 -3.82 18.01 7.99
C ALA A 82 -3.68 18.83 6.69
N TYR A 83 -4.62 19.73 6.40
CA TYR A 83 -4.56 20.60 5.22
C TYR A 83 -3.38 21.57 5.28
N ARG A 84 -3.06 22.14 6.46
CA ARG A 84 -1.87 22.97 6.63
C ARG A 84 -0.59 22.20 6.37
N LYS A 85 -0.52 20.96 6.83
CA LYS A 85 0.61 20.06 6.53
C LYS A 85 0.77 19.85 5.02
N LEU A 86 -0.33 19.52 4.31
CA LEU A 86 -0.32 19.35 2.86
C LEU A 86 0.11 20.63 2.13
N LYS A 87 -0.39 21.77 2.57
CA LYS A 87 0.00 23.08 2.01
C LYS A 87 1.49 23.35 2.15
N LEU A 88 2.09 23.02 3.30
CA LEU A 88 3.53 23.15 3.52
C LEU A 88 4.35 22.18 2.67
N GLN A 89 3.86 20.96 2.45
CA GLN A 89 4.54 19.97 1.61
C GLN A 89 4.41 20.25 0.10
N GLY A 90 3.46 21.12 -0.30
CA GLY A 90 3.12 21.38 -1.69
C GLY A 90 2.37 20.21 -2.36
N PRO A 91 1.91 20.38 -3.62
CA PRO A 91 1.13 19.37 -4.32
C PRO A 91 1.98 18.26 -4.95
N LEU A 92 3.27 18.47 -5.17
CA LEU A 92 4.12 17.54 -5.92
C LEU A 92 4.64 16.40 -5.04
N ARG A 93 4.61 15.19 -5.57
CA ARG A 93 5.18 13.98 -4.97
C ARG A 93 6.03 13.25 -5.99
N LYS A 94 7.03 12.54 -5.50
CA LYS A 94 7.87 11.68 -6.32
C LYS A 94 7.09 10.47 -6.82
N VAL A 95 7.40 10.02 -8.03
CA VAL A 95 6.92 8.75 -8.59
C VAL A 95 8.14 7.90 -8.91
N ALA A 96 8.15 6.64 -8.50
CA ALA A 96 9.27 5.75 -8.77
C ALA A 96 9.48 5.58 -10.27
N GLN A 97 10.74 5.67 -10.68
CA GLN A 97 11.14 5.38 -12.05
C GLN A 97 10.97 3.87 -12.31
N ALA A 98 10.48 3.53 -13.51
CA ALA A 98 10.30 2.13 -13.90
C ALA A 98 11.66 1.40 -13.98
N PRO A 99 11.92 0.43 -13.11
CA PRO A 99 13.19 -0.30 -13.10
C PRO A 99 13.33 -1.16 -14.34
N HIS A 100 14.55 -1.65 -14.58
CA HIS A 100 14.74 -2.63 -15.63
C HIS A 100 14.03 -3.94 -15.28
N PRO A 101 13.27 -4.60 -16.18
CA PRO A 101 12.51 -5.82 -15.88
C PRO A 101 13.30 -6.96 -15.25
N ARG A 102 14.62 -7.02 -15.49
CA ARG A 102 15.52 -8.01 -14.87
C ARG A 102 15.54 -7.98 -13.34
N VAL A 103 15.13 -6.90 -12.68
CA VAL A 103 15.04 -6.85 -11.21
C VAL A 103 14.05 -7.88 -10.64
N LEU A 104 13.17 -8.43 -11.51
CA LEU A 104 12.19 -9.45 -11.13
C LEU A 104 12.69 -10.89 -11.40
N GLU A 105 13.89 -11.10 -11.95
CA GLU A 105 14.40 -12.45 -12.25
C GLU A 105 14.53 -13.32 -10.99
N GLU A 106 14.92 -12.74 -9.86
CA GLU A 106 14.98 -13.48 -8.60
C GLU A 106 13.61 -13.92 -8.09
N LEU A 107 12.53 -13.17 -8.40
CA LEU A 107 11.17 -13.60 -8.04
C LEU A 107 10.76 -14.88 -8.75
N LEU A 108 11.22 -15.11 -9.98
CA LEU A 108 10.98 -16.38 -10.71
C LEU A 108 11.61 -17.57 -10.02
N GLN A 109 12.70 -17.33 -9.27
CA GLN A 109 13.37 -18.38 -8.51
C GLN A 109 12.73 -18.60 -7.14
N ASP A 110 12.37 -17.50 -6.46
CA ASP A 110 11.81 -17.52 -5.10
C ASP A 110 10.34 -17.93 -5.09
N PHE A 111 9.61 -17.58 -6.16
CA PHE A 111 8.17 -17.79 -6.31
C PHE A 111 7.84 -18.39 -7.69
N PRO A 112 8.28 -19.62 -7.96
CA PRO A 112 8.13 -20.22 -9.31
C PRO A 112 6.66 -20.39 -9.74
N ASN A 113 5.75 -20.61 -8.79
CA ASN A 113 4.31 -20.68 -9.05
C ASN A 113 3.66 -19.31 -9.37
N PHE A 114 4.42 -18.20 -9.32
CA PHE A 114 4.01 -16.87 -9.75
C PHE A 114 4.68 -16.45 -11.07
N ALA A 115 5.24 -17.38 -11.82
CA ALA A 115 6.01 -17.06 -13.04
C ALA A 115 5.16 -16.29 -14.06
N GLU A 116 3.90 -16.68 -14.28
CA GLU A 116 3.00 -16.01 -15.23
C GLU A 116 2.80 -14.54 -14.88
N VAL A 117 2.44 -14.23 -13.62
CA VAL A 117 2.25 -12.85 -13.18
C VAL A 117 3.57 -12.07 -13.19
N THR A 118 4.70 -12.72 -12.86
CA THR A 118 6.02 -12.06 -12.89
C THR A 118 6.40 -11.66 -14.31
N HIS A 119 6.21 -12.52 -15.30
CA HIS A 119 6.44 -12.21 -16.71
C HIS A 119 5.53 -11.10 -17.20
N TRP A 120 4.24 -11.15 -16.83
CA TRP A 120 3.31 -10.09 -17.17
C TRP A 120 3.76 -8.72 -16.59
N VAL A 121 4.20 -8.68 -15.33
CA VAL A 121 4.74 -7.43 -14.75
C VAL A 121 6.00 -6.97 -15.49
N GLN A 122 6.90 -7.89 -15.89
CA GLN A 122 8.06 -7.54 -16.71
C GLN A 122 7.65 -6.87 -18.02
N ASP A 123 6.62 -7.38 -18.70
CA ASP A 123 6.09 -6.79 -19.93
C ASP A 123 5.51 -5.40 -19.68
N GLN A 124 4.76 -5.21 -18.59
CA GLN A 124 4.25 -3.88 -18.21
C GLN A 124 5.39 -2.90 -17.91
N LEU A 125 6.47 -3.33 -17.26
CA LEU A 125 7.64 -2.49 -17.04
C LEU A 125 8.31 -2.07 -18.36
N HIS A 126 8.34 -2.93 -19.38
CA HIS A 126 8.81 -2.53 -20.72
C HIS A 126 7.96 -1.39 -21.31
N LEU A 127 6.64 -1.39 -21.10
CA LEU A 127 5.75 -0.31 -21.52
C LEU A 127 6.01 0.97 -20.71
N CYS A 128 6.09 0.87 -19.37
CA CYS A 128 6.39 2.00 -18.49
C CYS A 128 7.70 2.69 -18.88
N ARG A 129 8.73 1.94 -19.26
CA ARG A 129 10.03 2.45 -19.71
C ARG A 129 9.99 3.16 -21.06
N ARG A 130 8.96 2.95 -21.89
CA ARG A 130 8.73 3.69 -23.14
C ARG A 130 8.00 5.01 -22.93
N ALA A 131 7.33 5.18 -21.79
CA ALA A 131 6.65 6.41 -21.44
C ALA A 131 7.65 7.55 -21.15
N ARG A 132 7.15 8.78 -21.17
CA ARG A 132 7.89 9.99 -20.75
C ARG A 132 6.99 10.79 -19.80
N PRO A 133 7.34 10.93 -18.52
CA PRO A 133 8.48 10.31 -17.80
C PRO A 133 8.35 8.78 -17.67
N GLN A 134 9.47 8.09 -17.43
CA GLN A 134 9.52 6.62 -17.25
C GLN A 134 9.07 6.21 -15.85
N SER A 135 7.80 6.43 -15.53
CA SER A 135 7.26 6.15 -14.21
C SER A 135 6.53 4.82 -14.15
N ILE A 136 6.54 4.17 -12.98
CA ILE A 136 5.76 2.95 -12.75
C ILE A 136 4.28 3.32 -12.69
N LYS A 137 3.49 2.75 -13.59
CA LYS A 137 2.03 2.76 -13.55
C LYS A 137 1.53 1.42 -14.08
N LEU A 138 1.06 0.57 -13.16
CA LEU A 138 0.66 -0.80 -13.46
C LEU A 138 -0.86 -0.95 -13.29
N PRO A 139 -1.54 -1.70 -14.18
CA PRO A 139 -2.94 -2.07 -13.98
C PRO A 139 -3.10 -2.95 -12.74
N ALA A 140 -4.26 -2.87 -12.10
CA ALA A 140 -4.57 -3.69 -10.94
C ALA A 140 -4.65 -5.18 -11.31
N ILE A 141 -4.15 -6.04 -10.41
CA ILE A 141 -4.14 -7.49 -10.60
C ILE A 141 -4.87 -8.22 -9.49
N LEU A 142 -5.37 -9.42 -9.80
CA LEU A 142 -5.92 -10.36 -8.84
C LEU A 142 -5.06 -11.63 -8.82
N LEU A 143 -4.55 -11.99 -7.66
CA LEU A 143 -3.90 -13.26 -7.37
C LEU A 143 -4.93 -14.19 -6.73
N ASN A 144 -5.55 -15.06 -7.53
CA ASN A 144 -6.51 -16.03 -7.06
C ASN A 144 -5.84 -17.39 -6.84
N GLY A 145 -6.13 -18.08 -5.75
CA GLY A 145 -5.56 -19.42 -5.48
C GLY A 145 -5.65 -19.82 -4.02
N PRO A 146 -5.30 -21.08 -3.70
CA PRO A 146 -5.50 -21.63 -2.37
C PRO A 146 -4.76 -20.84 -1.28
N PRO A 147 -5.22 -20.92 -0.02
CA PRO A 147 -4.55 -20.27 1.09
C PRO A 147 -3.15 -20.85 1.31
N GLY A 148 -2.21 -20.01 1.70
CA GLY A 148 -0.85 -20.44 2.07
C GLY A 148 0.14 -20.61 0.91
N VAL A 149 -0.25 -20.37 -0.36
CA VAL A 149 0.65 -20.50 -1.52
C VAL A 149 1.65 -19.35 -1.66
N GLY A 150 1.51 -18.27 -0.87
CA GLY A 150 2.48 -17.18 -0.84
C GLY A 150 2.03 -15.87 -1.48
N LYS A 151 0.73 -15.67 -1.79
CA LYS A 151 0.21 -14.46 -2.47
C LYS A 151 0.68 -13.14 -1.84
N THR A 152 0.47 -12.96 -0.55
CA THR A 152 0.87 -11.74 0.18
C THR A 152 2.40 -11.58 0.26
N ALA A 153 3.13 -12.69 0.44
CA ALA A 153 4.60 -12.68 0.46
C ALA A 153 5.19 -12.30 -0.90
N TYR A 154 4.65 -12.87 -1.99
CA TYR A 154 5.01 -12.47 -3.35
C TYR A 154 4.76 -10.97 -3.59
N SER A 155 3.59 -10.47 -3.24
CA SER A 155 3.23 -9.06 -3.41
C SER A 155 4.17 -8.12 -2.67
N GLN A 156 4.61 -8.49 -1.47
CA GLN A 156 5.59 -7.74 -0.68
C GLN A 156 6.96 -7.70 -1.36
N GLN A 157 7.44 -8.85 -1.84
CA GLN A 157 8.71 -8.92 -2.56
C GLN A 157 8.65 -8.20 -3.90
N LEU A 158 7.52 -8.29 -4.61
CA LEU A 158 7.29 -7.54 -5.84
C LEU A 158 7.38 -6.02 -5.59
N ALA A 159 6.70 -5.50 -4.57
CA ALA A 159 6.77 -4.09 -4.20
C ALA A 159 8.22 -3.65 -3.91
N LYS A 160 8.97 -4.44 -3.14
CA LYS A 160 10.38 -4.19 -2.83
C LYS A 160 11.23 -4.10 -4.10
N ARG A 161 11.05 -5.01 -5.07
CA ARG A 161 11.79 -5.01 -6.34
C ARG A 161 11.39 -3.87 -7.27
N LEU A 162 10.16 -3.40 -7.18
CA LEU A 162 9.68 -2.23 -7.91
C LEU A 162 10.17 -0.91 -7.29
N GLY A 163 10.78 -0.91 -6.10
CA GLY A 163 11.12 0.30 -5.36
C GLY A 163 9.88 1.05 -4.86
N ALA A 164 8.74 0.37 -4.76
CA ALA A 164 7.48 0.92 -4.27
C ALA A 164 7.31 0.62 -2.77
N ARG A 165 6.64 1.53 -2.05
CA ARG A 165 6.21 1.24 -0.68
C ARG A 165 5.17 0.14 -0.68
N PHE A 166 5.20 -0.67 0.36
CA PHE A 166 4.23 -1.76 0.55
C PHE A 166 3.23 -1.39 1.64
N GLU A 167 1.94 -1.51 1.30
CA GLU A 167 0.81 -1.38 2.23
C GLU A 167 -0.14 -2.56 2.03
N SER A 168 -0.82 -2.97 3.09
CA SER A 168 -1.82 -4.04 2.99
C SER A 168 -3.01 -3.78 3.90
N ILE A 169 -4.18 -4.26 3.46
CA ILE A 169 -5.41 -4.25 4.24
C ILE A 169 -6.13 -5.57 4.03
N ASP A 170 -6.60 -6.15 5.14
CA ASP A 170 -7.48 -7.31 5.14
C ASP A 170 -8.93 -6.84 4.98
N LEU A 171 -9.54 -7.19 3.85
CA LEU A 171 -10.91 -6.79 3.52
C LEU A 171 -11.97 -7.70 4.16
N SER A 172 -11.57 -8.80 4.79
CA SER A 172 -12.48 -9.67 5.55
C SER A 172 -12.90 -9.06 6.89
N ALA A 173 -12.14 -8.08 7.39
CA ALA A 173 -12.44 -7.43 8.67
C ALA A 173 -13.67 -6.51 8.56
N ALA A 174 -14.56 -6.57 9.55
CA ALA A 174 -15.64 -5.61 9.68
C ALA A 174 -15.08 -4.18 9.68
N ASN A 175 -15.74 -3.25 9.01
CA ASN A 175 -15.31 -1.86 8.84
C ASN A 175 -14.04 -1.63 7.99
N SER A 176 -13.59 -2.62 7.23
CA SER A 176 -12.42 -2.46 6.35
C SER A 176 -12.58 -1.28 5.37
N SER A 177 -13.79 -1.02 4.86
CA SER A 177 -14.11 0.12 4.00
C SER A 177 -13.89 1.47 4.68
N PHE A 178 -14.32 1.64 5.95
CA PHE A 178 -14.09 2.87 6.71
C PHE A 178 -12.59 3.08 7.00
N ASN A 179 -11.86 2.01 7.30
CA ASN A 179 -10.42 2.08 7.48
C ASN A 179 -9.70 2.49 6.18
N LEU A 180 -10.18 2.01 5.04
CA LEU A 180 -9.56 2.31 3.75
C LEU A 180 -9.83 3.76 3.29
N LEU A 181 -11.07 4.23 3.45
CA LEU A 181 -11.60 5.46 2.86
C LEU A 181 -11.81 6.60 3.85
N GLY A 182 -11.61 6.36 5.14
CA GLY A 182 -11.90 7.31 6.19
C GLY A 182 -13.38 7.39 6.58
N LEU A 183 -13.62 7.99 7.72
CA LEU A 183 -14.95 8.27 8.25
C LEU A 183 -15.16 9.78 8.31
N ASP A 184 -16.31 10.24 7.77
CA ASP A 184 -16.65 11.65 7.64
C ASP A 184 -16.39 12.46 8.92
N SER A 185 -15.86 13.67 8.74
CA SER A 185 -15.44 14.57 9.82
C SER A 185 -16.58 15.06 10.71
N GLY A 186 -17.85 14.84 10.33
CA GLY A 186 -19.03 15.11 11.15
C GLY A 186 -19.25 14.13 12.29
N TYR A 187 -18.62 12.94 12.27
CA TYR A 187 -18.75 11.97 13.36
C TYR A 187 -17.68 12.15 14.44
N SER A 188 -18.02 11.87 15.69
CA SER A 188 -17.08 11.95 16.81
C SER A 188 -15.86 11.01 16.71
N SER A 189 -16.03 9.88 16.03
CA SER A 189 -15.00 8.88 15.75
C SER A 189 -14.33 9.06 14.40
N SER A 190 -14.45 10.23 13.77
CA SER A 190 -13.92 10.52 12.43
C SER A 190 -12.41 10.34 12.39
N HIS A 191 -11.94 9.75 11.28
CA HIS A 191 -10.52 9.53 11.03
C HIS A 191 -10.24 9.47 9.53
N PRO A 192 -9.04 9.88 9.08
CA PRO A 192 -8.64 9.75 7.69
C PRO A 192 -8.48 8.29 7.27
N GLY A 193 -8.79 7.99 6.02
CA GLY A 193 -8.57 6.68 5.43
C GLY A 193 -7.09 6.38 5.19
N ARG A 194 -6.76 5.09 5.14
CA ARG A 194 -5.38 4.63 4.93
C ARG A 194 -4.84 4.99 3.56
N ILE A 195 -5.68 5.05 2.52
CA ILE A 195 -5.27 5.53 1.18
C ILE A 195 -4.80 6.99 1.27
N TRP A 196 -5.61 7.85 1.91
CA TRP A 196 -5.23 9.24 2.14
C TRP A 196 -3.92 9.37 2.91
N GLN A 197 -3.76 8.65 4.03
CA GLN A 197 -2.54 8.67 4.85
C GLN A 197 -1.32 8.20 4.07
N SER A 198 -1.49 7.16 3.25
CA SER A 198 -0.45 6.59 2.42
C SER A 198 0.06 7.61 1.38
N LEU A 199 -0.83 8.33 0.70
CA LEU A 199 -0.47 9.29 -0.35
C LEU A 199 0.06 10.63 0.19
N GLN A 200 -0.03 10.92 1.49
CA GLN A 200 0.59 12.08 2.11
C GLN A 200 2.11 11.96 2.31
N GLN A 201 2.68 10.81 2.02
CA GLN A 201 4.13 10.59 2.10
C GLN A 201 4.86 11.21 0.89
N ASP A 202 6.16 11.05 0.84
CA ASP A 202 7.02 11.68 -0.18
C ASP A 202 6.86 11.06 -1.58
N THR A 203 6.31 9.84 -1.68
CA THR A 203 6.12 9.12 -2.95
C THR A 203 4.69 8.65 -3.15
N LEU A 204 4.21 8.71 -4.42
CA LEU A 204 2.95 8.11 -4.87
C LEU A 204 3.09 6.65 -5.26
N SER A 205 4.32 6.15 -5.43
CA SER A 205 4.57 4.76 -5.81
C SER A 205 4.38 3.83 -4.63
N VAL A 206 3.18 3.31 -4.52
CA VAL A 206 2.75 2.41 -3.45
C VAL A 206 2.13 1.17 -4.08
N THR A 207 2.54 0.00 -3.61
CA THR A 207 1.83 -1.25 -3.88
C THR A 207 0.87 -1.53 -2.72
N TRP A 208 -0.42 -1.48 -3.00
CA TRP A 208 -1.49 -1.79 -2.04
C TRP A 208 -1.99 -3.20 -2.23
N VAL A 209 -1.84 -4.03 -1.23
CA VAL A 209 -2.42 -5.37 -1.20
C VAL A 209 -3.81 -5.31 -0.55
N LEU A 210 -4.83 -5.67 -1.34
CA LEU A 210 -6.21 -5.82 -0.93
C LEU A 210 -6.44 -7.31 -0.63
N ASP A 211 -6.15 -7.72 0.61
CA ASP A 211 -6.17 -9.14 1.00
C ASP A 211 -7.61 -9.62 1.23
N GLU A 212 -7.91 -10.83 0.74
CA GLU A 212 -9.22 -11.48 0.86
C GLU A 212 -10.39 -10.68 0.25
N ILE A 213 -10.22 -10.15 -0.97
CA ILE A 213 -11.24 -9.33 -1.66
C ILE A 213 -12.56 -10.10 -1.90
N ASP A 214 -12.51 -11.42 -1.98
CA ASP A 214 -13.66 -12.33 -2.08
C ASP A 214 -14.55 -12.34 -0.83
N LYS A 215 -14.11 -11.74 0.26
CA LYS A 215 -14.85 -11.64 1.53
C LYS A 215 -15.40 -10.26 1.81
N ILE A 216 -15.21 -9.32 0.89
CA ILE A 216 -15.75 -7.97 1.08
C ILE A 216 -17.28 -8.02 1.07
N ALA A 217 -17.90 -7.33 2.04
CA ALA A 217 -19.36 -7.27 2.10
C ALA A 217 -19.92 -6.58 0.85
N THR A 218 -20.79 -7.29 0.14
CA THR A 218 -21.43 -6.82 -1.10
C THR A 218 -22.83 -6.23 -0.86
N GLU A 219 -23.43 -6.46 0.32
CA GLU A 219 -24.77 -6.04 0.65
C GLU A 219 -24.80 -4.75 1.48
N GLY A 220 -25.69 -3.85 1.11
CA GLY A 220 -25.97 -2.57 1.78
C GLY A 220 -25.57 -1.32 0.98
N SER A 221 -26.17 -0.18 1.32
CA SER A 221 -25.98 1.11 0.62
C SER A 221 -24.56 1.70 0.74
N GLN A 222 -23.68 1.07 1.51
CA GLN A 222 -22.26 1.41 1.68
C GLN A 222 -21.40 0.15 1.53
N SER A 223 -21.66 -0.66 0.50
CA SER A 223 -20.84 -1.85 0.26
C SER A 223 -19.39 -1.46 -0.03
N GLY A 224 -18.43 -2.06 0.69
CA GLY A 224 -17.01 -1.84 0.46
C GLY A 224 -16.60 -2.06 -1.00
N ALA A 225 -17.33 -2.93 -1.72
CA ALA A 225 -17.15 -3.21 -3.13
C ALA A 225 -17.32 -1.95 -4.00
N GLN A 226 -18.35 -1.12 -3.75
CA GLN A 226 -18.63 0.08 -4.56
C GLN A 226 -17.48 1.10 -4.51
N TYR A 227 -16.83 1.25 -3.37
CA TYR A 227 -15.70 2.17 -3.23
C TYR A 227 -14.44 1.67 -3.94
N LEU A 228 -14.19 0.36 -3.90
CA LEU A 228 -13.07 -0.23 -4.64
C LEU A 228 -13.22 -0.05 -6.16
N LEU A 229 -14.45 -0.04 -6.68
CA LEU A 229 -14.70 0.24 -8.10
C LEU A 229 -14.09 1.59 -8.52
N GLY A 230 -14.24 2.64 -7.70
CA GLY A 230 -13.68 3.96 -7.98
C GLY A 230 -12.15 3.98 -7.92
N LEU A 231 -11.54 3.25 -6.98
CA LEU A 231 -10.08 3.17 -6.84
C LEU A 231 -9.42 2.33 -7.93
N LEU A 232 -10.08 1.24 -8.35
CA LEU A 232 -9.56 0.33 -9.37
C LEU A 232 -9.77 0.85 -10.81
N GLU A 233 -10.65 1.85 -10.99
CA GLU A 233 -10.87 2.49 -12.28
C GLU A 233 -9.94 3.69 -12.47
N PRO A 234 -8.97 3.66 -13.40
CA PRO A 234 -7.95 4.71 -13.53
C PRO A 234 -8.51 6.13 -13.69
N VAL A 235 -9.62 6.28 -14.41
CA VAL A 235 -10.26 7.59 -14.64
C VAL A 235 -10.86 8.16 -13.36
N SER A 236 -11.46 7.31 -12.53
CA SER A 236 -12.06 7.70 -11.25
C SER A 236 -11.01 7.89 -10.16
N ALA A 237 -9.96 7.08 -10.17
CA ALA A 237 -8.87 7.13 -9.18
C ALA A 237 -8.10 8.46 -9.21
N VAL A 238 -8.01 9.15 -10.36
CA VAL A 238 -7.41 10.49 -10.46
C VAL A 238 -8.14 11.52 -9.60
N LYS A 239 -9.43 11.31 -9.30
CA LYS A 239 -10.29 12.19 -8.50
C LYS A 239 -10.80 11.52 -7.23
N PHE A 240 -9.98 10.65 -6.65
CA PHE A 240 -10.33 9.99 -5.40
C PHE A 240 -10.48 11.03 -4.28
N ALA A 241 -11.58 10.96 -3.53
CA ALA A 241 -11.80 11.79 -2.36
C ALA A 241 -11.98 10.90 -1.12
N ASP A 242 -11.13 11.09 -0.13
CA ASP A 242 -11.27 10.49 1.18
C ASP A 242 -12.49 11.07 1.92
N ASN A 243 -13.27 10.24 2.60
CA ASN A 243 -14.50 10.69 3.27
C ASN A 243 -14.21 11.70 4.39
N TRP A 244 -13.09 11.56 5.11
CA TRP A 244 -12.71 12.48 6.16
C TRP A 244 -12.15 13.78 5.62
N ALA A 245 -11.27 13.68 4.63
CA ALA A 245 -10.56 14.84 4.08
C ALA A 245 -11.40 15.61 3.06
N ALA A 246 -12.31 14.96 2.34
CA ALA A 246 -13.16 15.56 1.29
C ALA A 246 -12.37 16.37 0.23
N LEU A 247 -11.06 16.20 0.11
CA LEU A 247 -10.18 16.78 -0.90
C LEU A 247 -9.90 15.74 -1.97
N GLN A 248 -9.97 16.16 -3.25
CA GLN A 248 -9.62 15.26 -4.36
C GLN A 248 -8.11 15.06 -4.42
N ILE A 249 -7.68 13.79 -4.50
CA ILE A 249 -6.27 13.41 -4.66
C ILE A 249 -6.13 12.35 -5.76
N ASP A 250 -4.99 12.34 -6.43
CA ASP A 250 -4.71 11.36 -7.47
C ASP A 250 -4.18 10.04 -6.87
N ALA A 251 -5.08 9.06 -6.75
CA ALA A 251 -4.76 7.69 -6.31
C ALA A 251 -4.43 6.74 -7.49
N SER A 252 -4.39 7.23 -8.75
CA SER A 252 -4.18 6.39 -9.93
C SER A 252 -2.74 5.87 -10.09
N TRP A 253 -1.81 6.31 -9.24
CA TRP A 253 -0.42 5.86 -9.18
C TRP A 253 -0.21 4.69 -8.24
N ILE A 254 -1.24 4.27 -7.53
CA ILE A 254 -1.19 3.10 -6.67
C ILE A 254 -1.27 1.84 -7.53
N PHE A 255 -0.36 0.90 -7.31
CA PHE A 255 -0.45 -0.44 -7.86
C PHE A 255 -1.26 -1.33 -6.91
N TYR A 256 -2.48 -1.68 -7.29
CA TYR A 256 -3.34 -2.55 -6.50
C TYR A 256 -3.09 -4.02 -6.84
N VAL A 257 -2.82 -4.83 -5.81
CA VAL A 257 -2.72 -6.29 -5.88
C VAL A 257 -3.80 -6.88 -4.99
N ALA A 258 -4.89 -7.32 -5.58
CA ALA A 258 -5.94 -8.03 -4.84
C ALA A 258 -5.55 -9.50 -4.65
N THR A 259 -5.93 -10.09 -3.52
CA THR A 259 -5.82 -11.54 -3.29
C THR A 259 -7.19 -12.15 -3.05
N SER A 260 -7.38 -13.38 -3.50
CA SER A 260 -8.61 -14.15 -3.31
C SER A 260 -8.29 -15.63 -3.17
N ASN A 261 -9.16 -16.34 -2.47
CA ASN A 261 -9.16 -17.80 -2.49
C ASN A 261 -10.26 -18.35 -3.42
N HIS A 262 -11.29 -17.53 -3.69
CA HIS A 262 -12.51 -17.90 -4.41
C HIS A 262 -12.96 -16.73 -5.31
N LYS A 263 -12.38 -16.60 -6.51
CA LYS A 263 -12.72 -15.51 -7.44
C LYS A 263 -14.20 -15.48 -7.85
N GLU A 264 -14.87 -16.61 -7.77
CA GLU A 264 -16.31 -16.77 -8.01
C GLU A 264 -17.20 -16.02 -7.00
N HIS A 265 -16.64 -15.62 -5.86
CA HIS A 265 -17.33 -14.80 -4.85
C HIS A 265 -17.11 -13.30 -5.04
N ILE A 266 -16.30 -12.91 -6.03
CA ILE A 266 -16.03 -11.49 -6.33
C ILE A 266 -17.08 -10.98 -7.32
N ASP A 267 -17.67 -9.82 -7.03
CA ASP A 267 -18.62 -9.18 -7.92
C ASP A 267 -18.03 -8.95 -9.31
N ALA A 268 -18.80 -9.25 -10.36
CA ALA A 268 -18.38 -9.10 -11.74
C ALA A 268 -17.85 -7.70 -12.10
N PRO A 269 -18.41 -6.58 -11.61
CA PRO A 269 -17.85 -5.25 -11.80
C PRO A 269 -16.44 -5.07 -11.22
N LEU A 270 -16.15 -5.64 -10.05
CA LEU A 270 -14.79 -5.61 -9.48
C LEU A 270 -13.83 -6.48 -10.29
N LEU A 271 -14.26 -7.70 -10.61
CA LEU A 271 -13.45 -8.65 -11.36
C LEU A 271 -13.05 -8.10 -12.74
N SER A 272 -13.95 -7.34 -13.40
CA SER A 272 -13.69 -6.73 -14.72
C SER A 272 -12.57 -5.67 -14.71
N ARG A 273 -12.21 -5.14 -13.55
CA ARG A 273 -11.15 -4.13 -13.37
C ARG A 273 -9.80 -4.71 -12.98
N LEU A 274 -9.73 -6.03 -12.82
CA LEU A 274 -8.55 -6.75 -12.36
C LEU A 274 -8.03 -7.68 -13.46
N THR A 275 -6.73 -7.69 -13.69
CA THR A 275 -6.10 -8.76 -14.47
C THR A 275 -5.94 -9.97 -13.58
N VAL A 276 -6.64 -11.06 -13.90
CA VAL A 276 -6.74 -12.25 -13.05
C VAL A 276 -5.61 -13.24 -13.36
N PHE A 277 -4.93 -13.68 -12.29
CA PHE A 277 -3.93 -14.76 -12.33
C PHE A 277 -4.35 -15.86 -11.36
N ASP A 278 -4.50 -17.08 -11.88
CA ASP A 278 -4.80 -18.27 -11.08
C ASP A 278 -3.48 -18.88 -10.58
N ILE A 279 -3.22 -18.75 -9.30
CA ILE A 279 -1.98 -19.21 -8.66
C ILE A 279 -2.18 -20.60 -8.09
N SER A 280 -1.51 -21.57 -8.68
CA SER A 280 -1.49 -22.94 -8.19
C SER A 280 -0.56 -23.11 -6.99
N SER A 281 -0.71 -24.23 -6.27
CA SER A 281 0.30 -24.66 -5.33
C SER A 281 1.62 -24.93 -6.05
N PRO A 282 2.78 -24.66 -5.42
CA PRO A 282 4.08 -24.95 -6.02
C PRO A 282 4.20 -26.45 -6.35
N HIS A 283 4.87 -26.77 -7.44
CA HIS A 283 5.22 -28.15 -7.77
C HIS A 283 6.22 -28.72 -6.75
N ALA A 284 6.22 -30.03 -6.55
CA ALA A 284 7.16 -30.70 -5.65
C ALA A 284 8.62 -30.37 -5.99
N SER A 285 8.95 -30.30 -7.28
CA SER A 285 10.29 -29.89 -7.76
C SER A 285 10.74 -28.49 -7.29
N ASP A 286 9.78 -27.61 -7.03
CA ASP A 286 10.06 -26.23 -6.65
C ASP A 286 10.11 -26.03 -5.13
N LEU A 287 9.48 -26.94 -4.35
CA LEU A 287 9.40 -26.81 -2.90
C LEU A 287 10.78 -26.74 -2.24
N ARG A 288 11.74 -27.54 -2.69
CA ARG A 288 13.12 -27.51 -2.15
C ARG A 288 13.77 -26.14 -2.33
N ARG A 289 13.52 -25.46 -3.47
CA ARG A 289 14.00 -24.11 -3.74
C ARG A 289 13.29 -23.09 -2.84
N ILE A 290 11.97 -23.21 -2.68
CA ILE A 290 11.15 -22.37 -1.82
C ILE A 290 11.60 -22.48 -0.36
N VAL A 291 11.89 -23.68 0.14
CA VAL A 291 12.45 -23.90 1.50
C VAL A 291 13.74 -23.10 1.68
N ARG A 292 14.68 -23.21 0.73
CA ARG A 292 15.96 -22.49 0.80
C ARG A 292 15.77 -20.98 0.69
N SER A 293 14.87 -20.50 -0.17
CA SER A 293 14.54 -19.07 -0.30
C SER A 293 13.95 -18.52 1.00
N ILE A 294 12.99 -19.22 1.63
CA ILE A 294 12.42 -18.81 2.92
C ILE A 294 13.49 -18.78 4.02
N TYR A 295 14.40 -19.77 4.04
CA TYR A 295 15.52 -19.80 4.98
C TYR A 295 16.44 -18.57 4.80
N GLN A 296 16.81 -18.25 3.55
CA GLN A 296 17.62 -17.07 3.25
C GLN A 296 16.89 -15.77 3.60
N GLY A 297 15.57 -15.70 3.37
CA GLY A 297 14.76 -14.58 3.79
C GLY A 297 14.84 -14.33 5.30
N TYR A 298 14.75 -15.37 6.14
CA TYR A 298 14.97 -15.23 7.58
C TYR A 298 16.37 -14.75 7.91
N ARG A 299 17.38 -15.23 7.18
CA ARG A 299 18.77 -14.81 7.43
C ARG A 299 19.03 -13.34 7.08
N SER A 300 18.37 -12.81 6.05
CA SER A 300 18.55 -11.42 5.60
C SER A 300 17.68 -10.42 6.35
N ASP A 301 16.44 -10.79 6.66
CA ASP A 301 15.43 -9.85 7.12
C ASP A 301 15.32 -9.78 8.66
N GLU A 302 15.74 -10.84 9.37
CA GLU A 302 15.65 -10.88 10.83
C GLU A 302 16.98 -10.48 11.48
N PRO A 303 16.96 -9.68 12.58
CA PRO A 303 18.18 -9.20 13.24
C PRO A 303 19.13 -10.31 13.71
N TRP A 304 18.58 -11.50 14.03
CA TRP A 304 19.32 -12.67 14.47
C TRP A 304 19.76 -13.57 13.31
N GLY A 305 19.22 -13.36 12.10
CA GLY A 305 19.38 -14.28 10.97
C GLY A 305 20.82 -14.51 10.55
N ALA A 306 21.64 -13.45 10.54
CA ALA A 306 23.06 -13.53 10.16
C ALA A 306 23.91 -14.40 11.09
N SER A 307 23.45 -14.71 12.32
CA SER A 307 24.15 -15.58 13.27
C SER A 307 24.08 -17.07 12.91
N PHE A 308 23.14 -17.44 12.00
CA PHE A 308 23.00 -18.82 11.56
C PHE A 308 23.82 -19.10 10.30
N GLN A 309 24.13 -20.40 10.07
CA GLN A 309 24.93 -20.83 8.92
C GLN A 309 24.32 -20.38 7.58
N GLN A 310 25.18 -20.24 6.57
CA GLN A 310 24.77 -19.69 5.27
C GLN A 310 23.83 -20.62 4.49
N THR A 311 23.98 -21.92 4.62
CA THR A 311 23.23 -22.95 3.91
C THR A 311 22.38 -23.76 4.87
N LEU A 312 21.20 -24.16 4.45
CA LEU A 312 20.34 -25.09 5.17
C LEU A 312 20.72 -26.52 4.80
N ASP A 313 20.76 -27.42 5.79
CA ASP A 313 21.06 -28.82 5.56
C ASP A 313 19.98 -29.53 4.73
N GLU A 314 20.41 -30.45 3.88
CA GLU A 314 19.50 -31.21 3.01
C GLU A 314 18.49 -32.04 3.81
N GLU A 315 18.86 -32.58 4.95
CA GLU A 315 17.95 -33.31 5.85
C GLU A 315 16.78 -32.44 6.32
N VAL A 316 17.02 -31.15 6.58
CA VAL A 316 15.96 -30.20 6.95
C VAL A 316 15.09 -29.89 5.76
N VAL A 317 15.68 -29.76 4.56
CA VAL A 317 14.93 -29.53 3.32
C VAL A 317 14.01 -30.72 3.05
N ASP A 318 14.51 -31.97 3.22
CA ASP A 318 13.73 -33.21 3.02
C ASP A 318 12.53 -33.28 3.97
N VAL A 319 12.72 -32.94 5.24
CA VAL A 319 11.63 -32.91 6.25
C VAL A 319 10.54 -31.89 5.91
N LEU A 320 10.90 -30.78 5.25
CA LEU A 320 9.97 -29.74 4.88
C LEU A 320 9.34 -29.93 3.50
N GLU A 321 9.83 -30.89 2.73
CA GLU A 321 9.26 -31.24 1.42
C GLU A 321 7.81 -31.74 1.57
N GLY A 322 6.89 -31.18 0.78
CA GLY A 322 5.46 -31.48 0.90
C GLY A 322 4.65 -30.55 1.82
N CYS A 323 5.31 -29.65 2.55
CA CYS A 323 4.63 -28.63 3.34
C CYS A 323 4.23 -27.42 2.48
N SER A 324 3.16 -26.71 2.91
CA SER A 324 2.82 -25.44 2.27
C SER A 324 3.89 -24.35 2.56
N PRO A 325 4.09 -23.36 1.69
CA PRO A 325 5.01 -22.25 1.97
C PRO A 325 4.73 -21.54 3.32
N ARG A 326 3.46 -21.45 3.73
CA ARG A 326 3.06 -20.93 5.06
C ARG A 326 3.58 -21.84 6.18
N ASP A 327 3.41 -23.15 6.04
CA ASP A 327 3.88 -24.11 7.04
C ASP A 327 5.41 -24.18 7.07
N ILE A 328 6.09 -24.17 5.92
CA ILE A 328 7.54 -24.09 5.83
C ILE A 328 8.07 -22.88 6.61
N ARG A 329 7.48 -21.71 6.41
CA ARG A 329 7.88 -20.49 7.14
C ARG A 329 7.73 -20.68 8.65
N ARG A 330 6.58 -21.20 9.11
CA ARG A 330 6.33 -21.44 10.53
C ARG A 330 7.28 -22.47 11.14
N LEU A 331 7.52 -23.57 10.42
CA LEU A 331 8.39 -24.66 10.87
C LEU A 331 9.86 -24.23 10.95
N LEU A 332 10.36 -23.52 9.93
CA LEU A 332 11.71 -22.95 9.97
C LEU A 332 11.90 -21.97 11.14
N ARG A 333 10.91 -21.11 11.40
CA ARG A 333 10.99 -20.20 12.56
C ARG A 333 11.08 -20.96 13.88
N ALA A 334 10.32 -22.05 14.03
CA ALA A 334 10.43 -22.93 15.20
C ALA A 334 11.80 -23.61 15.29
N GLY A 335 12.33 -24.08 14.17
CA GLY A 335 13.67 -24.66 14.08
C GLY A 335 14.77 -23.68 14.48
N PHE A 336 14.72 -22.44 13.99
CA PHE A 336 15.62 -21.37 14.41
C PHE A 336 15.57 -21.13 15.93
N ALA A 337 14.35 -21.03 16.49
CA ALA A 337 14.18 -20.81 17.93
C ALA A 337 14.76 -21.96 18.77
N ARG A 338 14.55 -23.22 18.33
CA ARG A 338 15.10 -24.38 19.03
C ARG A 338 16.63 -24.44 18.96
N ALA A 339 17.21 -24.27 17.79
CA ALA A 339 18.64 -24.22 17.62
C ALA A 339 19.29 -23.12 18.48
N ALA A 340 18.67 -21.93 18.52
CA ALA A 340 19.10 -20.81 19.34
C ALA A 340 19.05 -21.13 20.84
N SER A 341 17.98 -21.81 21.31
CA SER A 341 17.88 -22.20 22.75
C SER A 341 18.98 -23.17 23.20
N GLU A 342 19.57 -23.89 22.27
CA GLU A 342 20.70 -24.80 22.49
C GLU A 342 22.06 -24.16 22.09
N ALA A 343 22.09 -22.84 21.91
CA ALA A 343 23.27 -22.07 21.52
C ALA A 343 23.91 -22.56 20.19
N ARG A 344 23.14 -23.17 19.30
CA ARG A 344 23.58 -23.62 17.98
C ARG A 344 23.27 -22.58 16.91
N ASN A 345 24.13 -22.47 15.92
CA ASN A 345 23.95 -21.65 14.72
C ASN A 345 23.48 -22.47 13.51
N ARG A 346 23.08 -23.72 13.70
CA ARG A 346 22.65 -24.69 12.69
C ARG A 346 21.33 -25.31 13.10
N ILE A 347 20.38 -25.35 12.16
CA ILE A 347 19.11 -26.05 12.33
C ILE A 347 19.30 -27.50 11.91
N ASN A 348 18.89 -28.44 12.74
CA ASN A 348 18.86 -29.86 12.44
C ASN A 348 17.43 -30.32 12.12
N ALA A 349 17.30 -31.47 11.48
CA ALA A 349 15.98 -32.06 11.16
C ALA A 349 15.09 -32.27 12.41
N GLN A 350 15.72 -32.58 13.57
CA GLN A 350 15.04 -32.76 14.86
C GLN A 350 14.48 -31.47 15.46
N ASP A 351 14.93 -30.29 15.00
CA ASP A 351 14.44 -29.00 15.45
C ASP A 351 13.09 -28.65 14.79
N ILE A 352 12.72 -29.38 13.74
CA ILE A 352 11.45 -29.20 13.03
C ILE A 352 10.35 -30.00 13.73
N PRO A 353 9.29 -29.35 14.26
CA PRO A 353 8.24 -30.02 15.00
C PRO A 353 7.49 -31.08 14.17
N ALA A 354 7.45 -32.33 14.63
CA ALA A 354 6.82 -33.46 13.94
C ALA A 354 5.29 -33.31 13.81
N ALA A 355 4.63 -32.61 14.73
CA ALA A 355 3.16 -32.48 14.76
C ALA A 355 2.55 -31.76 13.56
N ILE A 356 3.36 -31.13 12.70
CA ILE A 356 2.91 -30.37 11.54
C ILE A 356 3.27 -31.10 10.23
N GLN A 357 4.15 -32.08 10.29
CA GLN A 357 4.60 -32.87 9.13
C GLN A 357 3.48 -33.73 8.50
N ASN A 358 2.39 -33.98 9.21
CA ASN A 358 1.33 -34.90 8.80
C ASN A 358 0.11 -34.26 8.13
N ARG A 359 0.22 -33.03 7.58
CA ARG A 359 -0.82 -32.48 6.72
C ARG A 359 -0.32 -32.51 5.28
N PRO A 360 -0.62 -33.56 4.48
CA PRO A 360 -0.31 -33.55 3.07
C PRO A 360 -1.02 -32.36 2.42
N PHE A 361 -0.32 -31.65 1.56
CA PHE A 361 -0.91 -30.67 0.66
C PHE A 361 -2.03 -31.41 -0.09
N SER A 362 -3.28 -31.17 0.27
CA SER A 362 -4.43 -31.83 -0.35
C SER A 362 -4.57 -31.28 -1.76
N THR A 363 -3.93 -31.93 -2.72
CA THR A 363 -4.31 -31.89 -4.13
C THR A 363 -5.62 -32.64 -4.27
N ARG A 364 -6.71 -32.12 -3.75
CA ARG A 364 -8.05 -32.57 -4.20
C ARG A 364 -8.29 -31.85 -5.53
N ILE A 365 -7.83 -32.50 -6.60
CA ILE A 365 -8.40 -32.37 -7.92
C ILE A 365 -9.82 -32.96 -7.77
N GLY A 366 -10.80 -32.12 -7.61
CA GLY A 366 -12.21 -32.52 -7.69
C GLY A 366 -12.55 -32.74 -9.14
N PHE A 367 -12.44 -33.99 -9.58
CA PHE A 367 -13.26 -34.49 -10.68
C PHE A 367 -14.63 -34.82 -10.08
N VAL A 368 -15.64 -34.07 -10.37
CA VAL A 368 -16.99 -34.50 -10.76
C VAL A 368 -17.60 -33.36 -11.58
#